data_3a10d5baff85a94ef774e4fef277d740
#
_entry.id   3a10d5baff85a94ef774e4fef277d740
#
_cell.length_a   1.000
_cell.length_b   1.000
_cell.length_c   1.000
_cell.angle_alpha   90.00
_cell.angle_beta   90.00
_cell.angle_gamma   90.00
#
_symmetry.space_group_name_H-M   'P 1'
#
loop_
_entity.id
_entity.type
_entity.pdbx_description
1 polymer ?
#
loop_
_entity_poly.entity_id
_entity_poly.type
_entity_poly.pdbx_seq_one_letter_code
_entity_poly.pdbx_strand_id
1 'polypeptide(L)'
;MILDRRTLLKLTAASGAAFAIGASKSFAQASSDTLRIGLSTYPAHLKPWVNVGYAGQLVSSLINRFLMAYTPEGKLVGELAESFDREGDRAWVIKLKDVKFSDGQPVTSADIEWNIEKIKAEGSGAYTRDAMLEVEKVEIVDDRTFKLLTKSPNAALPALFANPFLQIIAKGSTDKQDHGIGAGPFTLANAEKGVGLDFEASPHYFKDGLPHFKKVRVTAYADENLRVAAITAGDVDVIDYVPWSAMDQLDNDASVALETAATGAFMFLSFNGAGAFKDQRLRRAVSLAIRREEIVKGVFFGRGAVLEGVPRSSATPFYNAELAKGQSYDPDRAKALIKEAGAEGVTVNLLSTAQYGMHRDTAVIVQGHLAEVGINVTLTMPDWSTRVTMGNRGQGDFAIQGLGLDTFDPDATSALIDPTLSPTFFRSRNFEVPGLTELLAKGRAEFDLEKRKAIYAEVDKLVIEYTPFCGLSYRATGFAHLKRVNNFHMLPDQISPFSGRLFDELSLS
;
A
#
# COMPACT_ATOMS: atom_id res chain seq x y z
N MET A 1 72.44 0.92 16.94
CA MET A 1 71.86 0.76 18.29
C MET A 1 70.62 -0.12 18.13
N ILE A 2 70.79 -1.43 18.43
CA ILE A 2 69.72 -2.45 18.22
C ILE A 2 68.92 -2.47 19.52
N LEU A 3 67.67 -2.05 19.44
CA LEU A 3 66.73 -2.11 20.57
C LEU A 3 66.29 -3.54 20.84
N ASP A 4 66.55 -4.04 22.05
CA ASP A 4 66.17 -5.37 22.55
C ASP A 4 64.65 -5.55 22.59
N ARG A 5 64.20 -6.76 22.26
CA ARG A 5 62.78 -7.15 22.25
C ARG A 5 62.06 -6.90 23.59
N ARG A 6 62.77 -6.88 24.69
CA ARG A 6 62.17 -6.58 26.04
C ARG A 6 61.88 -5.10 26.25
N THR A 7 62.66 -4.22 25.59
CA THR A 7 62.43 -2.78 25.64
C THR A 7 61.24 -2.35 24.74
N LEU A 8 61.02 -3.09 23.62
CA LEU A 8 59.87 -2.87 22.75
C LEU A 8 58.56 -3.29 23.43
N LEU A 9 58.56 -4.40 24.17
CA LEU A 9 57.37 -4.88 24.92
C LEU A 9 57.00 -3.98 26.11
N LYS A 10 57.95 -3.25 26.66
CA LYS A 10 57.67 -2.29 27.75
C LYS A 10 57.12 -0.95 27.25
N LEU A 11 57.44 -0.56 26.04
CA LEU A 11 56.88 0.64 25.38
C LEU A 11 55.46 0.41 24.85
N THR A 12 55.13 -0.82 24.43
CA THR A 12 53.75 -1.14 24.01
C THR A 12 52.79 -1.30 25.21
N ALA A 13 53.27 -1.68 26.37
CA ALA A 13 52.43 -1.78 27.58
C ALA A 13 52.10 -0.43 28.21
N ALA A 14 52.92 0.60 28.03
CA ALA A 14 52.65 1.96 28.54
C ALA A 14 51.72 2.76 27.63
N SER A 15 51.64 2.43 26.31
CA SER A 15 50.72 3.12 25.37
C SER A 15 49.30 2.51 25.39
N GLY A 16 49.11 1.29 25.91
CA GLY A 16 47.81 0.60 26.01
C GLY A 16 46.94 1.10 27.16
N ALA A 17 47.56 1.68 28.22
CA ALA A 17 46.78 2.15 29.37
C ALA A 17 46.25 3.57 29.23
N ALA A 18 46.75 4.36 28.29
CA ALA A 18 46.28 5.75 28.03
C ALA A 18 45.14 5.85 26.99
N PHE A 19 44.85 4.74 26.23
CA PHE A 19 43.75 4.69 25.28
C PHE A 19 42.47 4.05 25.83
N ALA A 20 42.49 3.52 27.07
CA ALA A 20 41.32 2.88 27.68
C ALA A 20 40.45 3.82 28.54
N ILE A 21 40.75 5.11 28.61
CA ILE A 21 39.98 6.11 29.40
C ILE A 21 39.40 7.20 28.47
N GLY A 22 39.10 6.89 27.24
CA GLY A 22 38.53 7.85 26.27
C GLY A 22 37.49 7.32 25.35
N ALA A 23 37.17 6.03 25.44
CA ALA A 23 36.00 5.48 24.76
C ALA A 23 34.76 5.54 25.68
N SER A 24 34.45 6.69 26.24
CA SER A 24 33.07 7.03 26.50
C SER A 24 32.38 6.86 25.13
N LYS A 25 31.55 5.84 25.01
CA LYS A 25 30.56 5.78 23.94
C LYS A 25 29.79 7.10 24.03
N SER A 26 30.22 8.07 23.27
CA SER A 26 29.36 9.16 22.87
C SER A 26 28.30 8.49 22.01
N PHE A 27 27.31 7.87 22.66
CA PHE A 27 26.00 7.78 22.07
C PHE A 27 25.67 9.24 21.82
N ALA A 28 25.78 9.67 20.57
CA ALA A 28 25.20 10.93 20.16
C ALA A 28 23.75 10.81 20.63
N GLN A 29 23.44 11.48 21.73
CA GLN A 29 22.08 11.57 22.24
C GLN A 29 21.31 12.16 21.07
N ALA A 30 20.53 11.29 20.41
CA ALA A 30 19.77 11.70 19.25
C ALA A 30 19.00 12.95 19.69
N SER A 31 19.19 14.07 18.98
CA SER A 31 18.49 15.28 19.34
C SER A 31 17.01 14.97 19.37
N SER A 32 16.32 15.36 20.43
CA SER A 32 14.87 15.16 20.57
C SER A 32 14.07 15.81 19.42
N ASP A 33 14.73 16.59 18.60
CA ASP A 33 14.18 17.35 17.48
C ASP A 33 14.18 16.61 16.13
N THR A 34 14.79 15.41 16.04
CA THR A 34 14.92 14.66 14.79
C THR A 34 14.31 13.26 14.89
N LEU A 35 13.31 12.95 14.05
CA LEU A 35 12.79 11.62 13.86
C LEU A 35 13.62 10.88 12.80
N ARG A 36 14.10 9.67 13.11
CA ARG A 36 14.91 8.84 12.21
C ARG A 36 14.10 7.65 11.74
N ILE A 37 13.92 7.52 10.44
CA ILE A 37 13.11 6.47 9.81
C ILE A 37 14.00 5.58 8.95
N GLY A 38 13.98 4.28 9.18
CA GLY A 38 14.60 3.26 8.35
C GLY A 38 13.62 2.76 7.29
N LEU A 39 13.91 3.03 6.02
CA LEU A 39 13.05 2.71 4.88
C LEU A 39 13.46 1.39 4.24
N SER A 40 12.49 0.58 3.81
CA SER A 40 12.73 -0.71 3.15
C SER A 40 13.41 -0.61 1.78
N THR A 41 13.26 0.52 1.11
CA THR A 41 13.96 0.81 -0.16
C THR A 41 14.00 2.31 -0.41
N TYR A 42 14.99 2.77 -1.19
CA TYR A 42 15.01 4.15 -1.65
C TYR A 42 13.95 4.34 -2.76
N PRO A 43 13.06 5.37 -2.68
CA PRO A 43 12.04 5.60 -3.71
C PRO A 43 12.69 5.88 -5.07
N ALA A 44 12.18 5.24 -6.13
CA ALA A 44 12.71 5.44 -7.49
C ALA A 44 12.55 6.90 -7.96
N HIS A 45 11.46 7.55 -7.55
CA HIS A 45 11.14 8.96 -7.75
C HIS A 45 10.09 9.41 -6.72
N LEU A 46 9.84 10.70 -6.62
CA LEU A 46 8.83 11.28 -5.74
C LEU A 46 7.72 12.00 -6.52
N LYS A 47 7.55 11.67 -7.81
CA LYS A 47 6.50 12.28 -8.65
C LYS A 47 5.13 12.03 -8.04
N PRO A 48 4.28 13.07 -7.91
CA PRO A 48 2.94 12.92 -7.37
C PRO A 48 2.08 12.06 -8.29
N TRP A 49 1.03 11.45 -7.72
CA TRP A 49 -0.01 10.64 -8.37
C TRP A 49 0.46 9.32 -9.01
N VAL A 50 1.75 9.14 -9.24
CA VAL A 50 2.31 7.90 -9.81
C VAL A 50 2.60 6.90 -8.70
N ASN A 51 2.37 5.61 -8.96
CA ASN A 51 2.67 4.57 -7.98
C ASN A 51 4.18 4.42 -7.79
N VAL A 52 4.64 4.76 -6.60
CA VAL A 52 6.06 4.75 -6.18
C VAL A 52 6.38 3.63 -5.18
N GLY A 53 5.43 2.71 -4.97
CA GLY A 53 5.55 1.65 -3.96
C GLY A 53 5.41 2.16 -2.53
N TYR A 54 5.53 1.24 -1.57
CA TYR A 54 5.29 1.50 -0.15
C TYR A 54 6.22 2.59 0.42
N ALA A 55 7.51 2.47 0.17
CA ALA A 55 8.51 3.44 0.64
C ALA A 55 8.29 4.85 0.06
N GLY A 56 7.89 4.94 -1.20
CA GLY A 56 7.56 6.24 -1.82
C GLY A 56 6.28 6.85 -1.25
N GLN A 57 5.29 6.05 -0.90
CA GLN A 57 4.07 6.53 -0.22
C GLN A 57 4.39 7.08 1.17
N LEU A 58 5.28 6.41 1.93
CA LEU A 58 5.75 6.92 3.22
C LEU A 58 6.36 8.32 3.07
N VAL A 59 7.31 8.47 2.17
CA VAL A 59 7.96 9.76 1.91
C VAL A 59 6.94 10.81 1.45
N SER A 60 6.03 10.42 0.57
CA SER A 60 4.97 11.30 0.09
C SER A 60 4.04 11.77 1.21
N SER A 61 3.74 10.91 2.21
CA SER A 61 2.91 11.27 3.35
C SER A 61 3.55 12.31 4.28
N LEU A 62 4.88 12.46 4.25
CA LEU A 62 5.58 13.51 4.99
C LEU A 62 5.37 14.90 4.37
N ILE A 63 5.28 14.98 3.03
CA ILE A 63 5.28 16.26 2.29
C ILE A 63 3.93 16.67 1.72
N ASN A 64 2.99 15.73 1.60
CA ASN A 64 1.70 15.96 0.95
C ASN A 64 0.52 15.71 1.89
N ARG A 65 -0.65 16.26 1.50
CA ARG A 65 -1.95 15.97 2.11
C ARG A 65 -3.01 15.75 1.04
N PHE A 66 -4.15 15.19 1.47
CA PHE A 66 -5.30 14.82 0.65
C PHE A 66 -6.52 15.67 1.04
N LEU A 67 -7.59 15.62 0.26
CA LEU A 67 -8.85 16.28 0.68
C LEU A 67 -9.47 15.58 1.89
N MET A 68 -9.43 14.24 1.92
CA MET A 68 -9.97 13.40 2.98
C MET A 68 -8.85 12.54 3.58
N ALA A 69 -9.03 12.05 4.79
CA ALA A 69 -8.12 11.10 5.45
C ALA A 69 -8.91 10.16 6.37
N TYR A 70 -8.29 9.04 6.77
CA TYR A 70 -8.84 8.17 7.80
C TYR A 70 -8.23 8.48 9.18
N THR A 71 -9.07 8.46 10.22
CA THR A 71 -8.60 8.49 11.61
C THR A 71 -8.02 7.13 12.01
N PRO A 72 -7.28 7.03 13.13
CA PRO A 72 -6.80 5.74 13.65
C PRO A 72 -7.89 4.68 13.83
N GLU A 73 -9.14 5.11 14.08
CA GLU A 73 -10.30 4.21 14.21
C GLU A 73 -10.92 3.82 12.84
N GLY A 74 -10.33 4.25 11.73
CA GLY A 74 -10.81 3.97 10.38
C GLY A 74 -12.00 4.81 9.92
N LYS A 75 -12.27 5.94 10.58
CA LYS A 75 -13.34 6.86 10.18
C LYS A 75 -12.83 7.85 9.13
N LEU A 76 -13.55 7.98 8.01
CA LEU A 76 -13.27 8.97 6.98
C LEU A 76 -13.63 10.39 7.47
N VAL A 77 -12.67 11.31 7.39
CA VAL A 77 -12.81 12.71 7.83
C VAL A 77 -12.17 13.66 6.82
N GLY A 78 -12.56 14.94 6.86
CA GLY A 78 -11.89 15.96 6.05
C GLY A 78 -10.47 16.23 6.53
N GLU A 79 -9.51 16.22 5.60
CA GLU A 79 -8.11 16.62 5.88
C GLU A 79 -7.85 18.04 5.38
N LEU A 80 -7.73 18.29 4.09
CA LEU A 80 -7.75 19.65 3.53
C LEU A 80 -9.18 20.16 3.33
N ALA A 81 -10.16 19.25 3.15
CA ALA A 81 -11.56 19.62 3.12
C ALA A 81 -12.10 19.91 4.53
N GLU A 82 -12.86 21.00 4.66
CA GLU A 82 -13.70 21.29 5.82
C GLU A 82 -14.98 20.47 5.76
N SER A 83 -15.61 20.42 4.56
CA SER A 83 -16.77 19.58 4.28
C SER A 83 -16.71 18.96 2.89
N PHE A 84 -17.46 17.87 2.70
CA PHE A 84 -17.58 17.13 1.45
C PHE A 84 -19.04 16.64 1.37
N ASP A 85 -19.92 17.49 0.84
CA ASP A 85 -21.36 17.33 0.93
C ASP A 85 -21.96 17.00 -0.44
N ARG A 86 -22.92 16.09 -0.47
CA ARG A 86 -23.62 15.72 -1.68
C ARG A 86 -24.69 16.76 -2.07
N GLU A 87 -24.70 17.16 -3.33
CA GLU A 87 -25.73 18.00 -3.93
C GLU A 87 -26.40 17.25 -5.10
N GLY A 88 -27.61 16.72 -4.87
CA GLY A 88 -28.28 15.87 -5.85
C GLY A 88 -27.59 14.53 -6.05
N ASP A 89 -27.62 13.99 -7.28
CA ASP A 89 -27.15 12.64 -7.57
C ASP A 89 -25.70 12.59 -8.09
N ARG A 90 -25.24 13.65 -8.77
CA ARG A 90 -23.94 13.67 -9.47
C ARG A 90 -23.03 14.80 -9.03
N ALA A 91 -23.42 15.59 -8.06
CA ALA A 91 -22.63 16.72 -7.61
C ALA A 91 -22.22 16.57 -6.14
N TRP A 92 -21.00 16.99 -5.86
CA TRP A 92 -20.46 17.09 -4.51
C TRP A 92 -19.94 18.52 -4.32
N VAL A 93 -20.35 19.17 -3.24
CA VAL A 93 -19.87 20.48 -2.82
C VAL A 93 -18.79 20.29 -1.78
N ILE A 94 -17.60 20.79 -2.08
CA ILE A 94 -16.46 20.68 -1.19
C ILE A 94 -16.03 22.07 -0.76
N LYS A 95 -15.85 22.24 0.55
CA LYS A 95 -15.29 23.44 1.14
C LYS A 95 -13.92 23.14 1.69
N LEU A 96 -12.90 23.91 1.33
CA LEU A 96 -11.54 23.79 1.84
C LEU A 96 -11.40 24.51 3.18
N LYS A 97 -10.59 23.94 4.06
CA LYS A 97 -10.08 24.65 5.25
C LYS A 97 -9.20 25.84 4.82
N ASP A 98 -9.00 26.78 5.71
CA ASP A 98 -8.02 27.86 5.51
C ASP A 98 -6.62 27.31 5.80
N VAL A 99 -6.00 26.74 4.79
CA VAL A 99 -4.70 26.06 4.88
C VAL A 99 -3.74 26.57 3.81
N LYS A 100 -2.44 26.39 4.07
CA LYS A 100 -1.38 26.80 3.16
C LYS A 100 -0.53 25.62 2.71
N PHE A 101 0.02 25.72 1.53
CA PHE A 101 1.15 24.89 1.12
C PHE A 101 2.41 25.26 1.91
N SER A 102 3.41 24.41 1.84
CA SER A 102 4.67 24.58 2.57
C SER A 102 5.46 25.83 2.16
N ASP A 103 5.18 26.43 1.01
CA ASP A 103 5.75 27.73 0.56
C ASP A 103 4.96 28.95 1.03
N GLY A 104 3.88 28.73 1.80
CA GLY A 104 3.02 29.79 2.35
C GLY A 104 1.88 30.27 1.45
N GLN A 105 1.77 29.77 0.22
CA GLN A 105 0.62 30.07 -0.62
C GLN A 105 -0.65 29.34 -0.13
N PRO A 106 -1.84 29.96 -0.21
CA PRO A 106 -3.08 29.31 0.18
C PRO A 106 -3.40 28.12 -0.74
N VAL A 107 -4.00 27.08 -0.18
CA VAL A 107 -4.60 26.00 -0.95
C VAL A 107 -5.96 26.47 -1.46
N THR A 108 -6.16 26.45 -2.77
CA THR A 108 -7.36 27.01 -3.42
C THR A 108 -8.10 26.00 -4.27
N SER A 109 -9.35 26.32 -4.59
CA SER A 109 -10.17 25.55 -5.54
C SER A 109 -9.49 25.40 -6.90
N ALA A 110 -8.71 26.40 -7.34
CA ALA A 110 -7.95 26.37 -8.59
C ALA A 110 -6.79 25.36 -8.55
N ASP A 111 -6.21 25.09 -7.38
CA ASP A 111 -5.23 24.03 -7.21
C ASP A 111 -5.89 22.66 -7.37
N ILE A 112 -7.07 22.46 -6.78
CA ILE A 112 -7.81 21.21 -6.88
C ILE A 112 -8.19 20.90 -8.34
N GLU A 113 -8.75 21.88 -9.05
CA GLU A 113 -9.05 21.75 -10.47
C GLU A 113 -7.80 21.34 -11.27
N TRP A 114 -6.70 22.04 -11.07
CA TRP A 114 -5.44 21.77 -11.78
C TRP A 114 -4.89 20.35 -11.46
N ASN A 115 -4.93 19.91 -10.21
CA ASN A 115 -4.50 18.55 -9.81
C ASN A 115 -5.34 17.49 -10.53
N ILE A 116 -6.66 17.61 -10.52
CA ILE A 116 -7.59 16.69 -11.18
C ILE A 116 -7.31 16.64 -12.69
N GLU A 117 -7.17 17.78 -13.35
CA GLU A 117 -6.90 17.84 -14.79
C GLU A 117 -5.52 17.24 -15.15
N LYS A 118 -4.49 17.42 -14.30
CA LYS A 118 -3.18 16.78 -14.48
C LYS A 118 -3.26 15.26 -14.34
N ILE A 119 -4.04 14.75 -13.38
CA ILE A 119 -4.27 13.33 -13.20
C ILE A 119 -5.01 12.72 -14.39
N LYS A 120 -6.03 13.40 -14.91
CA LYS A 120 -6.85 12.97 -16.07
C LYS A 120 -6.07 12.99 -17.38
N ALA A 121 -5.02 13.79 -17.48
CA ALA A 121 -4.30 14.01 -18.72
C ALA A 121 -3.82 12.69 -19.35
N GLU A 122 -3.83 12.62 -20.68
CA GLU A 122 -3.30 11.46 -21.40
C GLU A 122 -1.79 11.33 -21.14
N GLY A 123 -1.36 10.11 -20.85
CA GLY A 123 0.04 9.82 -20.53
C GLY A 123 0.51 10.29 -19.15
N SER A 124 -0.37 10.76 -18.27
CA SER A 124 -0.01 11.22 -16.92
C SER A 124 0.68 10.13 -16.07
N GLY A 125 0.40 8.85 -16.35
CA GLY A 125 0.86 7.72 -15.53
C GLY A 125 0.23 7.68 -14.14
N ALA A 126 -0.75 8.53 -13.87
CA ALA A 126 -1.40 8.60 -12.57
C ALA A 126 -2.15 7.31 -12.23
N TYR A 127 -1.93 6.79 -11.02
CA TYR A 127 -2.52 5.54 -10.54
C TYR A 127 -4.06 5.60 -10.48
N THR A 128 -4.59 6.78 -10.12
CA THR A 128 -6.04 7.03 -9.97
C THR A 128 -6.68 7.65 -11.20
N ARG A 129 -6.00 7.63 -12.37
CA ARG A 129 -6.48 8.28 -13.59
C ARG A 129 -7.89 7.83 -13.99
N ASP A 130 -8.13 6.51 -14.04
CA ASP A 130 -9.43 5.96 -14.44
C ASP A 130 -10.56 6.45 -13.53
N ALA A 131 -10.32 6.48 -12.21
CA ALA A 131 -11.28 7.00 -11.25
C ALA A 131 -11.52 8.50 -11.42
N MET A 132 -10.49 9.28 -11.71
CA MET A 132 -10.63 10.73 -11.95
C MET A 132 -11.27 11.06 -13.30
N LEU A 133 -11.23 10.17 -14.28
CA LEU A 133 -11.98 10.33 -15.53
C LEU A 133 -13.50 10.33 -15.33
N GLU A 134 -14.01 9.80 -14.22
CA GLU A 134 -15.41 9.90 -13.82
C GLU A 134 -15.81 11.30 -13.32
N VAL A 135 -14.85 12.13 -12.93
CA VAL A 135 -15.08 13.54 -12.65
C VAL A 135 -15.23 14.29 -14.00
N GLU A 136 -16.45 14.65 -14.33
CA GLU A 136 -16.79 15.35 -15.56
C GLU A 136 -16.21 16.77 -15.54
N LYS A 137 -16.44 17.50 -14.45
CA LYS A 137 -16.07 18.91 -14.30
C LYS A 137 -15.80 19.29 -12.86
N VAL A 138 -14.87 20.22 -12.66
CA VAL A 138 -14.71 20.99 -11.42
C VAL A 138 -15.32 22.36 -11.66
N GLU A 139 -16.29 22.78 -10.86
CA GLU A 139 -16.88 24.12 -10.89
C GLU A 139 -16.38 24.93 -9.69
N ILE A 140 -15.56 25.92 -9.94
CA ILE A 140 -15.08 26.82 -8.90
C ILE A 140 -16.20 27.80 -8.53
N VAL A 141 -16.60 27.79 -7.25
CA VAL A 141 -17.59 28.73 -6.69
C VAL A 141 -16.86 29.96 -6.12
N ASP A 142 -15.81 29.71 -5.32
CA ASP A 142 -14.89 30.71 -4.80
C ASP A 142 -13.52 30.08 -4.52
N ASP A 143 -12.59 30.82 -3.93
CA ASP A 143 -11.22 30.35 -3.66
C ASP A 143 -11.17 29.07 -2.81
N ARG A 144 -12.19 28.79 -1.99
CA ARG A 144 -12.23 27.66 -1.06
C ARG A 144 -13.45 26.75 -1.24
N THR A 145 -14.32 27.07 -2.18
CA THR A 145 -15.54 26.28 -2.44
C THR A 145 -15.57 25.89 -3.90
N PHE A 146 -15.75 24.63 -4.17
CA PHE A 146 -15.91 24.10 -5.52
C PHE A 146 -16.89 22.93 -5.55
N LYS A 147 -17.41 22.62 -6.73
CA LYS A 147 -18.24 21.44 -6.97
C LYS A 147 -17.50 20.46 -7.87
N LEU A 148 -17.59 19.18 -7.51
CA LEU A 148 -17.22 18.08 -8.39
C LEU A 148 -18.49 17.52 -9.02
N LEU A 149 -18.57 17.62 -10.33
CA LEU A 149 -19.62 16.99 -11.12
C LEU A 149 -19.10 15.67 -11.67
N THR A 150 -19.80 14.58 -11.40
CA THR A 150 -19.46 13.24 -11.91
C THR A 150 -20.33 12.84 -13.08
N LYS A 151 -19.82 12.01 -13.98
CA LYS A 151 -20.58 11.49 -15.14
C LYS A 151 -21.79 10.67 -14.70
N SER A 152 -21.65 9.93 -13.62
CA SER A 152 -22.68 9.10 -12.98
C SER A 152 -22.69 9.35 -11.47
N PRO A 153 -23.77 9.00 -10.75
CA PRO A 153 -23.76 9.02 -9.30
C PRO A 153 -22.61 8.18 -8.74
N ASN A 154 -21.88 8.71 -7.75
CA ASN A 154 -20.71 8.02 -7.19
C ASN A 154 -20.61 8.20 -5.67
N ALA A 155 -21.11 7.21 -4.92
CA ALA A 155 -21.07 7.19 -3.47
C ALA A 155 -19.66 6.91 -2.90
N ALA A 156 -18.74 6.37 -3.72
CA ALA A 156 -17.36 6.08 -3.31
C ALA A 156 -16.44 7.32 -3.40
N LEU A 157 -16.89 8.42 -4.02
CA LEU A 157 -16.05 9.57 -4.32
C LEU A 157 -15.36 10.17 -3.09
N PRO A 158 -16.04 10.40 -1.93
CA PRO A 158 -15.36 10.93 -0.76
C PRO A 158 -14.22 10.05 -0.26
N ALA A 159 -14.41 8.72 -0.22
CA ALA A 159 -13.39 7.78 0.19
C ALA A 159 -12.20 7.75 -0.78
N LEU A 160 -12.45 7.94 -2.09
CA LEU A 160 -11.40 8.01 -3.10
C LEU A 160 -10.41 9.17 -2.81
N PHE A 161 -10.88 10.29 -2.27
CA PHE A 161 -10.02 11.43 -1.93
C PHE A 161 -9.19 11.25 -0.64
N ALA A 162 -9.26 10.08 0.01
CA ALA A 162 -8.29 9.63 1.01
C ALA A 162 -7.23 8.68 0.43
N ASN A 163 -7.26 8.41 -0.89
CA ASN A 163 -6.28 7.58 -1.56
C ASN A 163 -4.90 8.24 -1.52
N PRO A 164 -3.82 7.54 -1.10
CA PRO A 164 -2.48 8.13 -0.96
C PRO A 164 -1.85 8.56 -2.29
N PHE A 165 -2.47 8.24 -3.43
CA PHE A 165 -2.08 8.72 -4.75
C PHE A 165 -2.89 9.92 -5.25
N LEU A 166 -3.82 10.46 -4.45
CA LEU A 166 -4.56 11.71 -4.74
C LEU A 166 -4.05 12.89 -3.90
N GLN A 167 -2.74 13.05 -3.89
CA GLN A 167 -2.07 14.16 -3.23
C GLN A 167 -2.46 15.49 -3.86
N ILE A 168 -2.68 16.51 -3.02
CA ILE A 168 -2.93 17.87 -3.47
C ILE A 168 -1.62 18.67 -3.36
N ILE A 169 -1.17 19.19 -4.50
CA ILE A 169 0.03 20.01 -4.61
C ILE A 169 -0.31 21.36 -5.24
N ALA A 170 0.52 22.36 -4.99
CA ALA A 170 0.36 23.69 -5.53
C ALA A 170 0.42 23.69 -7.06
N LYS A 171 -0.47 24.42 -7.69
CA LYS A 171 -0.58 24.55 -9.15
C LYS A 171 0.76 24.97 -9.78
N GLY A 172 1.23 24.20 -10.75
CA GLY A 172 2.48 24.47 -11.48
C GLY A 172 3.76 24.17 -10.69
N SER A 173 3.67 23.62 -9.46
CA SER A 173 4.86 23.38 -8.64
C SER A 173 5.75 22.25 -9.17
N THR A 174 5.23 21.30 -9.94
CA THR A 174 6.01 20.25 -10.61
C THR A 174 6.99 20.78 -11.67
N ASP A 175 6.81 21.99 -12.14
CA ASP A 175 7.74 22.64 -13.05
C ASP A 175 9.01 23.11 -12.34
N LYS A 176 8.96 23.22 -11.01
CA LYS A 176 10.08 23.67 -10.15
C LYS A 176 10.78 22.49 -9.48
N GLN A 177 10.03 21.49 -9.06
CA GLN A 177 10.54 20.29 -8.37
C GLN A 177 9.64 19.07 -8.65
N ASP A 178 10.26 17.92 -8.95
CA ASP A 178 9.56 16.71 -9.38
C ASP A 178 8.46 16.23 -8.43
N HIS A 179 8.58 16.50 -7.12
CA HIS A 179 7.61 16.08 -6.10
C HIS A 179 6.50 17.10 -5.84
N GLY A 180 6.56 18.28 -6.47
CA GLY A 180 5.63 19.38 -6.25
C GLY A 180 5.79 20.04 -4.87
N ILE A 181 4.93 21.01 -4.56
CA ILE A 181 4.85 21.70 -3.27
C ILE A 181 3.55 21.24 -2.60
N GLY A 182 3.65 20.49 -1.51
CA GLY A 182 2.51 19.95 -0.77
C GLY A 182 2.17 20.75 0.48
N ALA A 183 1.10 20.32 1.17
CA ALA A 183 0.64 20.88 2.45
C ALA A 183 0.93 19.96 3.65
N GLY A 184 1.96 19.12 3.53
CA GLY A 184 2.37 18.17 4.58
C GLY A 184 3.11 18.82 5.74
N PRO A 185 3.36 18.06 6.83
CA PRO A 185 4.05 18.56 8.02
C PRO A 185 5.54 18.86 7.79
N PHE A 186 6.12 18.30 6.72
CA PHE A 186 7.54 18.49 6.42
C PHE A 186 7.76 18.89 4.96
N THR A 187 8.94 19.45 4.69
CA THR A 187 9.45 19.77 3.36
C THR A 187 10.74 19.01 3.11
N LEU A 188 10.96 18.54 1.88
CA LEU A 188 12.21 17.89 1.50
C LEU A 188 13.32 18.93 1.43
N ALA A 189 14.34 18.81 2.28
CA ALA A 189 15.49 19.70 2.37
C ALA A 189 16.67 19.17 1.56
N ASN A 190 16.91 17.85 1.56
CA ASN A 190 18.01 17.22 0.84
C ASN A 190 17.66 15.79 0.41
N ALA A 191 18.23 15.36 -0.71
CA ALA A 191 18.09 13.99 -1.21
C ALA A 191 19.45 13.45 -1.62
N GLU A 192 19.93 12.44 -0.89
CA GLU A 192 21.13 11.68 -1.21
C GLU A 192 20.71 10.38 -1.88
N LYS A 193 20.82 10.35 -3.20
CA LYS A 193 20.30 9.25 -4.03
C LYS A 193 20.80 7.88 -3.60
N GLY A 194 19.89 6.98 -3.34
CA GLY A 194 20.19 5.61 -2.90
C GLY A 194 20.54 5.47 -1.43
N VAL A 195 20.70 6.55 -0.67
CA VAL A 195 21.09 6.56 0.74
C VAL A 195 19.96 7.05 1.64
N GLY A 196 19.48 8.26 1.41
CA GLY A 196 18.44 8.82 2.29
C GLY A 196 17.94 10.19 1.88
N LEU A 197 17.00 10.69 2.68
CA LEU A 197 16.29 11.94 2.48
C LEU A 197 16.24 12.71 3.79
N ASP A 198 16.47 14.02 3.77
CA ASP A 198 16.34 14.90 4.92
C ASP A 198 15.17 15.84 4.74
N PHE A 199 14.38 15.99 5.78
CA PHE A 199 13.21 16.85 5.79
C PHE A 199 13.29 17.84 6.96
N GLU A 200 12.69 19.01 6.75
CA GLU A 200 12.50 20.04 7.78
C GLU A 200 11.01 20.28 7.99
N ALA A 201 10.64 20.63 9.24
CA ALA A 201 9.25 20.96 9.57
C ALA A 201 8.73 22.10 8.69
N SER A 202 7.55 21.94 8.14
CA SER A 202 6.89 22.98 7.36
C SER A 202 6.47 24.14 8.28
N PRO A 203 6.90 25.38 8.02
CA PRO A 203 6.51 26.52 8.84
C PRO A 203 5.03 26.91 8.67
N HIS A 204 4.36 26.34 7.68
CA HIS A 204 2.97 26.65 7.32
C HIS A 204 2.04 25.44 7.51
N TYR A 205 2.48 24.42 8.28
CA TYR A 205 1.61 23.28 8.54
C TYR A 205 0.38 23.73 9.35
N PHE A 206 -0.79 23.31 8.87
CA PHE A 206 -2.08 23.88 9.33
C PHE A 206 -2.61 23.31 10.64
N LYS A 207 -1.95 22.30 11.22
CA LYS A 207 -2.34 21.74 12.53
C LYS A 207 -1.51 22.40 13.62
N ASP A 208 -2.18 23.02 14.56
CA ASP A 208 -1.55 23.78 15.65
C ASP A 208 -0.61 22.90 16.50
N GLY A 209 0.60 23.38 16.73
CA GLY A 209 1.61 22.68 17.52
C GLY A 209 2.26 21.47 16.86
N LEU A 210 1.95 21.17 15.61
CA LEU A 210 2.51 20.06 14.85
C LEU A 210 3.34 20.53 13.66
N PRO A 211 4.31 19.72 13.18
CA PRO A 211 4.79 18.50 13.81
C PRO A 211 5.67 18.79 15.04
N HIS A 212 5.83 17.82 15.95
CA HIS A 212 6.70 17.99 17.12
C HIS A 212 8.20 17.95 16.79
N PHE A 213 8.56 17.33 15.66
CA PHE A 213 9.95 17.25 15.19
C PHE A 213 10.29 18.45 14.30
N LYS A 214 11.51 18.98 14.45
CA LYS A 214 12.05 19.98 13.50
C LYS A 214 12.60 19.34 12.24
N LYS A 215 13.06 18.08 12.34
CA LYS A 215 13.69 17.35 11.24
C LYS A 215 13.22 15.91 11.20
N VAL A 216 13.23 15.34 9.99
CA VAL A 216 13.11 13.90 9.76
C VAL A 216 14.28 13.47 8.89
N ARG A 217 15.00 12.43 9.31
CA ARG A 217 15.99 11.73 8.49
C ARG A 217 15.42 10.39 8.10
N VAL A 218 15.29 10.15 6.82
CA VAL A 218 14.90 8.86 6.24
C VAL A 218 16.13 8.20 5.63
N THR A 219 16.48 6.99 6.07
CA THR A 219 17.63 6.22 5.56
C THR A 219 17.14 4.92 4.94
N ALA A 220 17.61 4.59 3.74
CA ALA A 220 17.21 3.36 3.07
C ALA A 220 18.06 2.17 3.52
N TYR A 221 17.39 1.11 3.98
CA TYR A 221 17.97 -0.18 4.36
C TYR A 221 17.31 -1.28 3.52
N ALA A 222 17.83 -1.52 2.32
CA ALA A 222 17.28 -2.52 1.41
C ALA A 222 17.42 -3.96 1.94
N ASP A 223 18.45 -4.22 2.72
CA ASP A 223 18.61 -5.49 3.43
C ASP A 223 17.72 -5.51 4.69
N GLU A 224 16.88 -6.54 4.79
CA GLU A 224 15.92 -6.70 5.89
C GLU A 224 16.60 -6.87 7.26
N ASN A 225 17.71 -7.61 7.32
CA ASN A 225 18.43 -7.84 8.56
C ASN A 225 19.13 -6.58 9.06
N LEU A 226 19.70 -5.78 8.13
CA LEU A 226 20.30 -4.49 8.48
C LEU A 226 19.24 -3.51 8.97
N ARG A 227 18.02 -3.54 8.40
CA ARG A 227 16.90 -2.69 8.85
C ARG A 227 16.46 -3.07 10.26
N VAL A 228 16.32 -4.37 10.54
CA VAL A 228 16.01 -4.87 11.90
C VAL A 228 17.14 -4.55 12.88
N ALA A 229 18.40 -4.71 12.49
CA ALA A 229 19.54 -4.34 13.33
C ALA A 229 19.57 -2.85 13.66
N ALA A 230 19.24 -1.98 12.70
CA ALA A 230 19.20 -0.53 12.91
C ALA A 230 18.17 -0.09 13.97
N ILE A 231 16.97 -0.70 14.00
CA ILE A 231 15.97 -0.38 15.04
C ILE A 231 16.38 -0.94 16.39
N THR A 232 16.88 -2.17 16.47
CA THR A 232 17.32 -2.78 17.75
C THR A 232 18.56 -2.10 18.33
N ALA A 233 19.44 -1.55 17.50
CA ALA A 233 20.59 -0.75 17.93
C ALA A 233 20.22 0.69 18.33
N GLY A 234 19.00 1.15 17.99
CA GLY A 234 18.57 2.53 18.20
C GLY A 234 19.17 3.55 17.19
N ASP A 235 19.66 3.06 16.04
CA ASP A 235 20.17 3.92 14.96
C ASP A 235 19.02 4.64 14.26
N VAL A 236 17.82 4.05 14.25
CA VAL A 236 16.57 4.64 13.77
C VAL A 236 15.49 4.54 14.84
N ASP A 237 14.47 5.39 14.74
CA ASP A 237 13.35 5.46 15.68
C ASP A 237 12.15 4.65 15.22
N VAL A 238 11.99 4.54 13.89
CA VAL A 238 10.91 3.80 13.22
C VAL A 238 11.48 3.05 12.04
N ILE A 239 11.02 1.83 11.77
CA ILE A 239 11.23 1.14 10.49
C ILE A 239 9.90 0.81 9.85
N ASP A 240 9.84 0.92 8.52
CA ASP A 240 8.72 0.46 7.71
C ASP A 240 8.90 -1.01 7.30
N TYR A 241 7.81 -1.60 6.85
CA TYR A 241 7.80 -2.89 6.17
C TYR A 241 8.61 -3.97 6.91
N VAL A 242 8.25 -4.17 8.19
CA VAL A 242 8.92 -5.12 9.08
C VAL A 242 8.90 -6.53 8.45
N PRO A 243 10.06 -7.22 8.34
CA PRO A 243 10.11 -8.59 7.84
C PRO A 243 9.29 -9.53 8.71
N TRP A 244 8.43 -10.36 8.11
CA TRP A 244 7.60 -11.31 8.87
C TRP A 244 8.43 -12.26 9.72
N SER A 245 9.59 -12.68 9.24
CA SER A 245 10.55 -13.52 9.98
C SER A 245 11.12 -12.88 11.24
N ALA A 246 11.12 -11.54 11.32
CA ALA A 246 11.64 -10.79 12.45
C ALA A 246 10.54 -10.31 13.43
N MET A 247 9.27 -10.43 13.07
CA MET A 247 8.18 -9.89 13.90
C MET A 247 8.14 -10.50 15.29
N ASP A 248 8.37 -11.82 15.44
CA ASP A 248 8.38 -12.48 16.75
C ASP A 248 9.57 -12.00 17.61
N GLN A 249 10.73 -11.76 16.99
CA GLN A 249 11.89 -11.20 17.68
C GLN A 249 11.59 -9.78 18.18
N LEU A 250 11.00 -8.94 17.35
CA LEU A 250 10.69 -7.54 17.68
C LEU A 250 9.56 -7.42 18.70
N ASP A 251 8.55 -8.29 18.66
CA ASP A 251 7.49 -8.36 19.67
C ASP A 251 8.06 -8.65 21.09
N ASN A 252 9.14 -9.42 21.15
CA ASN A 252 9.79 -9.78 22.40
C ASN A 252 10.90 -8.80 22.83
N ASP A 253 11.21 -7.79 22.03
CA ASP A 253 12.22 -6.78 22.37
C ASP A 253 11.65 -5.74 23.34
N ALA A 254 12.32 -5.56 24.48
CA ALA A 254 11.86 -4.65 25.53
C ALA A 254 11.88 -3.16 25.10
N SER A 255 12.70 -2.80 24.11
CA SER A 255 12.90 -1.41 23.65
C SER A 255 12.04 -1.06 22.42
N VAL A 256 11.45 -2.05 21.75
CA VAL A 256 10.70 -1.90 20.51
C VAL A 256 9.21 -2.14 20.77
N ALA A 257 8.37 -1.40 20.05
CA ALA A 257 6.95 -1.70 19.87
C ALA A 257 6.74 -2.10 18.41
N LEU A 258 5.99 -3.18 18.18
CA LEU A 258 5.61 -3.65 16.85
C LEU A 258 4.13 -3.32 16.62
N GLU A 259 3.89 -2.43 15.68
CA GLU A 259 2.55 -2.05 15.24
C GLU A 259 2.20 -2.79 13.96
N THR A 260 1.19 -3.67 14.00
CA THR A 260 0.79 -4.47 12.85
C THR A 260 -0.71 -4.42 12.60
N ALA A 261 -1.08 -4.30 11.33
CA ALA A 261 -2.44 -4.60 10.88
C ALA A 261 -2.43 -6.03 10.28
N ALA A 262 -3.08 -6.97 10.96
CA ALA A 262 -3.06 -8.39 10.58
C ALA A 262 -3.59 -8.66 9.16
N THR A 263 -4.46 -7.79 8.68
CA THR A 263 -5.08 -7.85 7.35
C THR A 263 -4.72 -6.64 6.47
N GLY A 264 -3.62 -5.96 6.78
CA GLY A 264 -3.20 -4.70 6.14
C GLY A 264 -2.91 -4.78 4.64
N ALA A 265 -2.69 -5.97 4.10
CA ALA A 265 -2.56 -6.24 2.68
C ALA A 265 -2.91 -7.70 2.40
N PHE A 266 -2.99 -8.08 1.13
CA PHE A 266 -3.32 -9.46 0.75
C PHE A 266 -2.57 -9.92 -0.49
N MET A 267 -2.47 -11.25 -0.63
CA MET A 267 -1.98 -11.94 -1.81
C MET A 267 -3.14 -12.58 -2.56
N PHE A 268 -3.06 -12.57 -3.87
CA PHE A 268 -4.08 -13.18 -4.73
C PHE A 268 -3.51 -13.58 -6.09
N LEU A 269 -4.29 -14.37 -6.84
CA LEU A 269 -4.04 -14.66 -8.24
C LEU A 269 -4.94 -13.81 -9.13
N SER A 270 -4.36 -13.12 -10.09
CA SER A 270 -5.08 -12.56 -11.23
C SER A 270 -4.96 -13.51 -12.43
N PHE A 271 -6.03 -13.60 -13.24
CA PHE A 271 -6.12 -14.51 -14.37
C PHE A 271 -6.13 -13.78 -15.71
N ASN A 272 -5.57 -14.44 -16.73
CA ASN A 272 -5.66 -14.03 -18.12
C ASN A 272 -6.47 -15.06 -18.93
N GLY A 273 -7.67 -14.68 -19.36
CA GLY A 273 -8.57 -15.52 -20.12
C GLY A 273 -8.22 -15.64 -21.61
N ALA A 274 -7.05 -15.21 -22.06
CA ALA A 274 -6.61 -15.42 -23.44
C ALA A 274 -6.31 -16.91 -23.74
N GLY A 275 -6.08 -17.73 -22.70
CA GLY A 275 -5.79 -19.15 -22.77
C GLY A 275 -6.77 -20.00 -21.96
N ALA A 276 -6.24 -21.00 -21.25
CA ALA A 276 -7.00 -21.98 -20.47
C ALA A 276 -7.94 -21.35 -19.45
N PHE A 277 -7.54 -20.23 -18.84
CA PHE A 277 -8.36 -19.53 -17.83
C PHE A 277 -9.53 -18.72 -18.41
N LYS A 278 -9.84 -18.82 -19.69
CA LYS A 278 -11.14 -18.40 -20.22
C LYS A 278 -12.28 -19.19 -19.57
N ASP A 279 -12.03 -20.49 -19.31
CA ASP A 279 -12.99 -21.37 -18.64
C ASP A 279 -13.03 -21.08 -17.13
N GLN A 280 -14.20 -20.63 -16.64
CA GLN A 280 -14.42 -20.36 -15.21
C GLN A 280 -14.20 -21.60 -14.33
N ARG A 281 -14.49 -22.82 -14.84
CA ARG A 281 -14.30 -24.08 -14.11
C ARG A 281 -12.84 -24.26 -13.73
N LEU A 282 -11.91 -23.90 -14.64
CA LEU A 282 -10.48 -24.01 -14.38
C LEU A 282 -10.01 -22.95 -13.37
N ARG A 283 -10.51 -21.71 -13.45
CA ARG A 283 -10.21 -20.68 -12.43
C ARG A 283 -10.70 -21.11 -11.05
N ARG A 284 -11.92 -21.65 -10.97
CA ARG A 284 -12.48 -22.18 -9.73
C ARG A 284 -11.71 -23.39 -9.21
N ALA A 285 -11.29 -24.31 -10.09
CA ALA A 285 -10.44 -25.45 -9.70
C ALA A 285 -9.12 -24.99 -9.07
N VAL A 286 -8.46 -23.98 -9.64
CA VAL A 286 -7.27 -23.37 -9.05
C VAL A 286 -7.55 -22.87 -7.62
N SER A 287 -8.65 -22.16 -7.41
CA SER A 287 -8.99 -21.64 -6.08
C SER A 287 -9.24 -22.74 -5.06
N LEU A 288 -9.94 -23.82 -5.44
CA LEU A 288 -10.26 -24.96 -4.58
C LEU A 288 -9.04 -25.85 -4.28
N ALA A 289 -8.00 -25.81 -5.12
CA ALA A 289 -6.80 -26.62 -4.96
C ALA A 289 -5.78 -26.04 -3.96
N ILE A 290 -5.96 -24.80 -3.50
CA ILE A 290 -4.93 -24.08 -2.72
C ILE A 290 -5.18 -24.18 -1.22
N ARG A 291 -4.22 -24.75 -0.47
CA ARG A 291 -4.18 -24.74 1.00
C ARG A 291 -3.63 -23.40 1.49
N ARG A 292 -4.50 -22.47 1.75
CA ARG A 292 -4.17 -21.08 2.08
C ARG A 292 -3.40 -20.94 3.39
N GLU A 293 -3.67 -21.82 4.36
CA GLU A 293 -2.97 -21.89 5.63
C GLU A 293 -1.47 -22.15 5.47
N GLU A 294 -1.10 -22.96 4.47
CA GLU A 294 0.32 -23.22 4.17
C GLU A 294 1.03 -21.98 3.64
N ILE A 295 0.34 -21.11 2.89
CA ILE A 295 0.87 -19.82 2.45
C ILE A 295 1.05 -18.90 3.66
N VAL A 296 0.02 -18.77 4.52
CA VAL A 296 0.10 -17.94 5.73
C VAL A 296 1.26 -18.40 6.62
N LYS A 297 1.40 -19.71 6.83
CA LYS A 297 2.45 -20.27 7.70
C LYS A 297 3.84 -20.22 7.04
N GLY A 298 3.93 -20.62 5.77
CA GLY A 298 5.22 -20.82 5.10
C GLY A 298 5.84 -19.52 4.55
N VAL A 299 5.00 -18.57 4.14
CA VAL A 299 5.47 -17.30 3.57
C VAL A 299 5.46 -16.17 4.60
N PHE A 300 4.42 -16.14 5.44
CA PHE A 300 4.19 -15.04 6.38
C PHE A 300 4.40 -15.41 7.84
N PHE A 301 5.01 -16.57 8.13
CA PHE A 301 5.36 -17.02 9.49
C PHE A 301 4.16 -17.00 10.46
N GLY A 302 2.93 -17.25 9.93
CA GLY A 302 1.70 -17.15 10.70
C GLY A 302 1.17 -15.72 10.90
N ARG A 303 1.90 -14.70 10.43
CA ARG A 303 1.51 -13.29 10.54
C ARG A 303 0.59 -12.87 9.40
N GLY A 304 -0.65 -13.34 9.44
CA GLY A 304 -1.69 -13.11 8.45
C GLY A 304 -2.91 -13.98 8.70
N ALA A 305 -3.82 -14.02 7.72
CA ALA A 305 -5.01 -14.85 7.74
C ALA A 305 -5.30 -15.40 6.34
N VAL A 306 -6.11 -16.44 6.22
CA VAL A 306 -6.58 -16.93 4.93
C VAL A 306 -7.51 -15.91 4.27
N LEU A 307 -7.45 -15.84 2.94
CA LEU A 307 -8.37 -15.06 2.11
C LEU A 307 -9.07 -16.00 1.12
N GLU A 308 -10.29 -16.40 1.42
CA GLU A 308 -11.08 -17.34 0.61
C GLU A 308 -12.12 -16.63 -0.27
N GLY A 309 -12.61 -15.47 0.17
CA GLY A 309 -13.61 -14.65 -0.53
C GLY A 309 -13.02 -13.37 -1.11
N VAL A 310 -13.84 -12.34 -1.14
CA VAL A 310 -13.44 -10.98 -1.56
C VAL A 310 -12.76 -10.25 -0.37
N PRO A 311 -11.67 -9.51 -0.59
CA PRO A 311 -11.01 -8.78 0.48
C PRO A 311 -11.89 -7.62 0.97
N ARG A 312 -12.61 -7.84 2.06
CA ARG A 312 -13.44 -6.84 2.74
C ARG A 312 -13.07 -6.77 4.21
N SER A 313 -12.92 -5.57 4.74
CA SER A 313 -12.66 -5.36 6.15
C SER A 313 -13.86 -5.75 7.00
N SER A 314 -13.62 -6.52 8.05
CA SER A 314 -14.63 -6.86 9.06
C SER A 314 -15.12 -5.64 9.86
N ALA A 315 -14.38 -4.53 9.83
CA ALA A 315 -14.77 -3.26 10.44
C ALA A 315 -15.81 -2.48 9.61
N THR A 316 -16.11 -2.93 8.37
CA THR A 316 -17.08 -2.25 7.50
C THR A 316 -18.45 -2.91 7.52
N PRO A 317 -19.54 -2.16 7.27
CA PRO A 317 -20.89 -2.72 7.18
C PRO A 317 -21.09 -3.63 5.95
N PHE A 318 -20.13 -3.68 5.04
CA PHE A 318 -20.17 -4.50 3.81
C PHE A 318 -19.60 -5.90 4.01
N TYR A 319 -18.99 -6.20 5.15
CA TYR A 319 -18.49 -7.52 5.47
C TYR A 319 -19.61 -8.54 5.65
N ASN A 320 -19.51 -9.67 5.00
CA ASN A 320 -20.42 -10.80 5.15
C ASN A 320 -19.62 -12.07 5.48
N ALA A 321 -19.75 -12.59 6.70
CA ALA A 321 -18.96 -13.72 7.19
C ALA A 321 -19.22 -15.02 6.40
N GLU A 322 -20.39 -15.22 5.82
CA GLU A 322 -20.68 -16.41 5.01
C GLU A 322 -20.01 -16.29 3.63
N LEU A 323 -20.05 -15.11 3.01
CA LEU A 323 -19.38 -14.88 1.73
C LEU A 323 -17.86 -14.81 1.89
N ALA A 324 -17.35 -14.43 3.05
CA ALA A 324 -15.92 -14.44 3.33
C ALA A 324 -15.31 -15.85 3.34
N LYS A 325 -16.10 -16.89 3.63
CA LYS A 325 -15.68 -18.29 3.53
C LYS A 325 -15.47 -18.76 2.08
N GLY A 326 -16.04 -18.05 1.13
CA GLY A 326 -15.85 -18.10 -0.31
C GLY A 326 -15.60 -19.46 -0.93
N GLN A 327 -14.34 -19.79 -1.12
CA GLN A 327 -13.87 -20.96 -1.84
C GLN A 327 -12.86 -21.74 -0.99
N SER A 328 -13.36 -22.44 0.02
CA SER A 328 -12.54 -23.29 0.88
C SER A 328 -11.88 -24.43 0.09
N TYR A 329 -10.75 -24.92 0.61
CA TYR A 329 -9.99 -26.01 0.00
C TYR A 329 -10.84 -27.28 -0.22
N ASP A 330 -10.93 -27.73 -1.48
CA ASP A 330 -11.63 -28.94 -1.92
C ASP A 330 -10.93 -29.53 -3.17
N PRO A 331 -9.85 -30.31 -2.98
CA PRO A 331 -9.07 -30.84 -4.10
C PRO A 331 -9.84 -31.85 -4.94
N ASP A 332 -10.81 -32.57 -4.40
CA ASP A 332 -11.61 -33.54 -5.14
C ASP A 332 -12.57 -32.80 -6.10
N ARG A 333 -13.21 -31.75 -5.65
CA ARG A 333 -14.02 -30.89 -6.53
C ARG A 333 -13.14 -30.16 -7.55
N ALA A 334 -11.91 -29.75 -7.20
CA ALA A 334 -10.96 -29.18 -8.15
C ALA A 334 -10.66 -30.17 -9.30
N LYS A 335 -10.31 -31.43 -8.98
CA LYS A 335 -10.08 -32.48 -9.99
C LYS A 335 -11.30 -32.71 -10.86
N ALA A 336 -12.51 -32.75 -10.27
CA ALA A 336 -13.74 -32.90 -11.03
C ALA A 336 -13.94 -31.75 -12.03
N LEU A 337 -13.72 -30.50 -11.61
CA LEU A 337 -13.84 -29.31 -12.48
C LEU A 337 -12.81 -29.33 -13.63
N ILE A 338 -11.56 -29.76 -13.35
CA ILE A 338 -10.51 -29.90 -14.37
C ILE A 338 -10.95 -30.92 -15.43
N LYS A 339 -11.50 -32.08 -15.01
CA LYS A 339 -12.03 -33.11 -15.91
C LYS A 339 -13.23 -32.58 -16.68
N GLU A 340 -14.20 -31.94 -16.04
CA GLU A 340 -15.37 -31.33 -16.69
C GLU A 340 -14.96 -30.25 -17.72
N ALA A 341 -13.85 -29.58 -17.51
CA ALA A 341 -13.28 -28.60 -18.45
C ALA A 341 -12.46 -29.27 -19.59
N GLY A 342 -12.18 -30.58 -19.53
CA GLY A 342 -11.28 -31.24 -20.46
C GLY A 342 -9.82 -30.74 -20.37
N ALA A 343 -9.39 -30.30 -19.19
CA ALA A 343 -8.09 -29.64 -18.96
C ALA A 343 -7.12 -30.50 -18.15
N GLU A 344 -7.32 -31.83 -18.12
CA GLU A 344 -6.42 -32.76 -17.45
C GLU A 344 -5.01 -32.66 -18.03
N GLY A 345 -4.00 -32.47 -17.18
CA GLY A 345 -2.62 -32.34 -17.60
C GLY A 345 -2.29 -30.99 -18.30
N VAL A 346 -3.19 -30.02 -18.23
CA VAL A 346 -2.92 -28.65 -18.78
C VAL A 346 -1.66 -28.06 -18.21
N THR A 347 -0.87 -27.41 -19.08
CA THR A 347 0.31 -26.65 -18.67
C THR A 347 0.00 -25.15 -18.78
N VAL A 348 0.24 -24.41 -17.70
CA VAL A 348 -0.01 -22.98 -17.59
C VAL A 348 1.22 -22.25 -17.04
N ASN A 349 1.39 -20.99 -17.42
CA ASN A 349 2.49 -20.15 -16.98
C ASN A 349 2.06 -19.20 -15.85
N LEU A 350 2.72 -19.31 -14.69
CA LEU A 350 2.56 -18.42 -13.53
C LEU A 350 3.61 -17.32 -13.56
N LEU A 351 3.17 -16.09 -13.75
CA LEU A 351 4.03 -14.91 -13.67
C LEU A 351 4.17 -14.44 -12.21
N SER A 352 5.40 -14.38 -11.74
CA SER A 352 5.75 -13.87 -10.41
C SER A 352 7.05 -13.06 -10.47
N THR A 353 7.77 -12.92 -9.36
CA THR A 353 9.12 -12.34 -9.32
C THR A 353 9.96 -13.03 -8.26
N ALA A 354 11.23 -13.22 -8.52
CA ALA A 354 12.18 -13.73 -7.54
C ALA A 354 12.73 -12.63 -6.61
N GLN A 355 12.52 -11.36 -6.97
CA GLN A 355 13.05 -10.22 -6.22
C GLN A 355 12.43 -10.05 -4.84
N TYR A 356 11.15 -10.41 -4.69
CA TYR A 356 10.42 -10.34 -3.42
C TYR A 356 10.10 -11.75 -2.92
N GLY A 357 10.61 -12.12 -1.74
CA GLY A 357 10.42 -13.44 -1.14
C GLY A 357 8.96 -13.87 -1.07
N MET A 358 8.05 -12.97 -0.64
CA MET A 358 6.62 -13.25 -0.57
C MET A 358 6.01 -13.66 -1.92
N HIS A 359 6.44 -13.06 -3.03
CA HIS A 359 5.95 -13.42 -4.36
C HIS A 359 6.54 -14.75 -4.84
N ARG A 360 7.85 -14.94 -4.64
CA ARG A 360 8.56 -16.16 -5.02
C ARG A 360 8.01 -17.37 -4.29
N ASP A 361 7.94 -17.28 -2.95
CA ASP A 361 7.60 -18.42 -2.10
C ASP A 361 6.12 -18.79 -2.24
N THR A 362 5.23 -17.79 -2.37
CA THR A 362 3.81 -18.03 -2.72
C THR A 362 3.69 -18.74 -4.07
N ALA A 363 4.47 -18.35 -5.09
CA ALA A 363 4.41 -18.99 -6.40
C ALA A 363 4.83 -20.46 -6.35
N VAL A 364 5.86 -20.78 -5.58
CA VAL A 364 6.35 -22.16 -5.40
C VAL A 364 5.31 -23.02 -4.68
N ILE A 365 4.69 -22.51 -3.61
CA ILE A 365 3.63 -23.22 -2.90
C ILE A 365 2.41 -23.46 -3.82
N VAL A 366 1.97 -22.44 -4.54
CA VAL A 366 0.85 -22.55 -5.50
C VAL A 366 1.16 -23.57 -6.60
N GLN A 367 2.38 -23.57 -7.15
CA GLN A 367 2.82 -24.59 -8.13
C GLN A 367 2.67 -26.01 -7.57
N GLY A 368 3.13 -26.24 -6.33
CA GLY A 368 3.02 -27.55 -5.68
C GLY A 368 1.58 -28.01 -5.53
N HIS A 369 0.70 -27.14 -5.02
CA HIS A 369 -0.72 -27.47 -4.83
C HIS A 369 -1.44 -27.77 -6.15
N LEU A 370 -1.13 -27.04 -7.21
CA LEU A 370 -1.76 -27.25 -8.53
C LEU A 370 -1.28 -28.55 -9.19
N ALA A 371 -0.03 -28.95 -8.95
CA ALA A 371 0.49 -30.24 -9.42
C ALA A 371 -0.26 -31.43 -8.80
N GLU A 372 -0.69 -31.34 -7.52
CA GLU A 372 -1.45 -32.39 -6.83
C GLU A 372 -2.85 -32.66 -7.46
N VAL A 373 -3.39 -31.66 -8.15
CA VAL A 373 -4.68 -31.79 -8.85
C VAL A 373 -4.54 -31.96 -10.36
N GLY A 374 -3.30 -32.13 -10.88
CA GLY A 374 -3.02 -32.43 -12.28
C GLY A 374 -2.89 -31.19 -13.18
N ILE A 375 -2.63 -29.99 -12.65
CA ILE A 375 -2.29 -28.79 -13.41
C ILE A 375 -0.77 -28.60 -13.36
N ASN A 376 -0.12 -28.60 -14.54
CA ASN A 376 1.31 -28.35 -14.64
C ASN A 376 1.58 -26.83 -14.68
N VAL A 377 2.37 -26.31 -13.76
CA VAL A 377 2.69 -24.88 -13.69
C VAL A 377 4.16 -24.64 -14.03
N THR A 378 4.42 -23.80 -15.02
CA THR A 378 5.75 -23.23 -15.27
C THR A 378 5.86 -21.88 -14.61
N LEU A 379 6.98 -21.62 -13.88
CA LEU A 379 7.22 -20.35 -13.20
C LEU A 379 8.03 -19.40 -14.08
N THR A 380 7.53 -18.18 -14.25
CA THR A 380 8.27 -17.06 -14.85
C THR A 380 8.47 -15.99 -13.79
N MET A 381 9.73 -15.80 -13.33
CA MET A 381 10.03 -14.96 -12.17
C MET A 381 11.16 -13.94 -12.45
N PRO A 382 10.97 -12.99 -13.39
CA PRO A 382 11.95 -11.93 -13.64
C PRO A 382 12.04 -10.94 -12.48
N ASP A 383 12.90 -9.93 -12.62
CA ASP A 383 12.91 -8.76 -11.74
C ASP A 383 11.55 -8.02 -11.75
N TRP A 384 11.33 -7.17 -10.74
CA TRP A 384 10.03 -6.52 -10.56
C TRP A 384 9.61 -5.65 -11.75
N SER A 385 10.53 -4.85 -12.31
CA SER A 385 10.21 -3.93 -13.41
C SER A 385 9.81 -4.71 -14.68
N THR A 386 10.57 -5.74 -15.00
CA THR A 386 10.28 -6.67 -16.11
C THR A 386 8.94 -7.38 -15.88
N ARG A 387 8.70 -7.88 -14.66
CA ARG A 387 7.43 -8.53 -14.28
C ARG A 387 6.22 -7.59 -14.48
N VAL A 388 6.32 -6.33 -14.04
CA VAL A 388 5.25 -5.33 -14.23
C VAL A 388 5.00 -5.09 -15.72
N THR A 389 6.08 -4.93 -16.51
CA THR A 389 6.00 -4.74 -17.96
C THR A 389 5.31 -5.95 -18.65
N MET A 390 5.70 -7.17 -18.29
CA MET A 390 5.10 -8.40 -18.79
C MET A 390 3.61 -8.48 -18.42
N GLY A 391 3.27 -8.20 -17.16
CA GLY A 391 1.89 -8.18 -16.68
C GLY A 391 1.02 -7.16 -17.41
N ASN A 392 1.50 -5.92 -17.61
CA ASN A 392 0.78 -4.91 -18.38
C ASN A 392 0.51 -5.34 -19.82
N ARG A 393 1.43 -6.10 -20.43
CA ARG A 393 1.27 -6.69 -21.78
C ARG A 393 0.40 -7.95 -21.79
N GLY A 394 -0.07 -8.43 -20.63
CA GLY A 394 -0.88 -9.66 -20.53
C GLY A 394 -0.08 -10.94 -20.79
N GLN A 395 1.21 -10.94 -20.51
CA GLN A 395 2.04 -12.14 -20.58
C GLN A 395 1.86 -12.97 -19.29
N GLY A 396 1.84 -14.30 -19.45
CA GLY A 396 1.47 -15.25 -18.42
C GLY A 396 -0.03 -15.57 -18.42
N ASP A 397 -0.37 -16.79 -18.03
CA ASP A 397 -1.76 -17.27 -17.96
C ASP A 397 -2.43 -16.76 -16.67
N PHE A 398 -1.66 -16.66 -15.59
CA PHE A 398 -2.06 -16.08 -14.32
C PHE A 398 -0.83 -15.52 -13.59
N ALA A 399 -1.05 -14.72 -12.54
CA ALA A 399 0.05 -14.06 -11.84
C ALA A 399 -0.21 -13.96 -10.34
N ILE A 400 0.87 -14.11 -9.54
CA ILE A 400 0.88 -13.76 -8.11
C ILE A 400 0.84 -12.24 -7.99
N GLN A 401 -0.10 -11.75 -7.19
CA GLN A 401 -0.27 -10.34 -6.88
C GLN A 401 -0.21 -10.11 -5.36
N GLY A 402 0.23 -8.94 -4.97
CA GLY A 402 0.20 -8.50 -3.56
C GLY A 402 -0.07 -7.01 -3.50
N LEU A 403 -1.15 -6.61 -2.85
CA LEU A 403 -1.51 -5.21 -2.62
C LEU A 403 -2.40 -5.02 -1.39
N GLY A 404 -2.63 -3.79 -0.98
CA GLY A 404 -3.70 -3.38 -0.08
C GLY A 404 -4.82 -2.71 -0.85
N LEU A 405 -5.97 -2.50 -0.22
CA LEU A 405 -6.98 -1.58 -0.72
C LEU A 405 -6.66 -0.16 -0.26
N ASP A 406 -7.00 0.82 -1.07
CA ASP A 406 -6.70 2.21 -0.75
C ASP A 406 -7.80 2.87 0.10
N THR A 407 -8.98 2.26 0.17
CA THR A 407 -10.14 2.75 0.93
C THR A 407 -10.98 1.63 1.51
N PHE A 408 -11.80 1.93 2.53
CA PHE A 408 -12.79 0.99 3.08
C PHE A 408 -14.08 0.92 2.24
N ASP A 409 -14.20 1.73 1.20
CA ASP A 409 -15.36 1.63 0.33
C ASP A 409 -15.36 0.30 -0.42
N PRO A 410 -16.49 -0.41 -0.50
CA PRO A 410 -16.56 -1.71 -1.16
C PRO A 410 -16.22 -1.65 -2.65
N ASP A 411 -16.34 -0.48 -3.29
CA ASP A 411 -15.96 -0.28 -4.69
C ASP A 411 -14.44 -0.34 -4.93
N ALA A 412 -13.61 -0.25 -3.89
CA ALA A 412 -12.15 -0.42 -4.03
C ALA A 412 -11.78 -1.76 -4.71
N THR A 413 -12.60 -2.79 -4.55
CA THR A 413 -12.41 -4.09 -5.23
C THR A 413 -12.63 -4.03 -6.74
N SER A 414 -13.31 -3.02 -7.27
CA SER A 414 -13.44 -2.81 -8.72
C SER A 414 -12.08 -2.73 -9.41
N ALA A 415 -11.06 -2.17 -8.73
CA ALA A 415 -9.70 -2.13 -9.25
C ALA A 415 -9.13 -3.51 -9.62
N LEU A 416 -9.62 -4.58 -9.01
CA LEU A 416 -9.18 -5.96 -9.22
C LEU A 416 -9.98 -6.68 -10.30
N ILE A 417 -11.29 -6.41 -10.39
CA ILE A 417 -12.28 -7.28 -11.06
C ILE A 417 -13.10 -6.57 -12.13
N ASP A 418 -13.12 -5.24 -12.22
CA ASP A 418 -13.89 -4.51 -13.23
C ASP A 418 -13.16 -4.55 -14.60
N PRO A 419 -13.67 -5.28 -15.60
CA PRO A 419 -13.01 -5.41 -16.89
C PRO A 419 -13.10 -4.16 -17.77
N THR A 420 -13.90 -3.17 -17.39
CA THR A 420 -14.05 -1.90 -18.14
C THR A 420 -12.92 -0.90 -17.85
N LEU A 421 -12.19 -1.12 -16.75
CA LEU A 421 -11.05 -0.27 -16.38
C LEU A 421 -9.81 -0.61 -17.22
N SER A 422 -8.92 0.36 -17.38
CA SER A 422 -7.67 0.19 -18.15
C SER A 422 -6.86 -1.02 -17.69
N PRO A 423 -6.30 -1.83 -18.60
CA PRO A 423 -5.51 -2.99 -18.23
C PRO A 423 -4.32 -2.64 -17.37
N THR A 424 -4.15 -3.36 -16.25
CA THR A 424 -2.99 -3.26 -15.37
C THR A 424 -2.41 -4.64 -15.11
N PHE A 425 -1.17 -4.68 -14.59
CA PHE A 425 -0.50 -5.95 -14.29
C PHE A 425 -1.18 -6.78 -13.20
N PHE A 426 -2.01 -6.15 -12.35
CA PHE A 426 -2.65 -6.82 -11.21
C PHE A 426 -4.13 -7.16 -11.44
N ARG A 427 -4.76 -6.67 -12.53
CA ARG A 427 -6.16 -6.95 -12.84
C ARG A 427 -6.30 -8.18 -13.74
N SER A 428 -7.28 -9.02 -13.43
CA SER A 428 -7.69 -10.10 -14.33
C SER A 428 -8.30 -9.54 -15.62
N ARG A 429 -8.14 -10.27 -16.73
CA ARG A 429 -8.50 -9.76 -18.06
C ARG A 429 -8.93 -10.87 -19.02
N ASN A 430 -9.47 -10.46 -20.19
CA ASN A 430 -9.80 -11.32 -21.32
C ASN A 430 -10.89 -12.36 -21.02
N PHE A 431 -11.78 -12.09 -20.09
CA PHE A 431 -13.03 -12.81 -19.85
C PHE A 431 -14.05 -11.88 -19.20
N GLU A 432 -15.31 -12.26 -19.31
CA GLU A 432 -16.43 -11.53 -18.73
C GLU A 432 -17.05 -12.32 -17.57
N VAL A 433 -17.59 -11.60 -16.62
CA VAL A 433 -18.44 -12.13 -15.55
C VAL A 433 -19.83 -11.53 -15.74
N PRO A 434 -20.83 -12.34 -16.15
CA PRO A 434 -22.15 -11.81 -16.45
C PRO A 434 -22.76 -11.02 -15.29
N GLY A 435 -23.22 -9.80 -15.53
CA GLY A 435 -23.85 -8.92 -14.54
C GLY A 435 -22.90 -8.22 -13.59
N LEU A 436 -21.58 -8.51 -13.58
CA LEU A 436 -20.64 -7.93 -12.64
C LEU A 436 -20.47 -6.40 -12.87
N THR A 437 -20.28 -6.00 -14.11
CA THR A 437 -20.08 -4.57 -14.46
C THR A 437 -21.31 -3.75 -14.08
N GLU A 438 -22.50 -4.25 -14.34
CA GLU A 438 -23.77 -3.61 -14.00
C GLU A 438 -23.94 -3.50 -12.48
N LEU A 439 -23.59 -4.53 -11.71
CA LEU A 439 -23.65 -4.48 -10.25
C LEU A 439 -22.64 -3.49 -9.65
N LEU A 440 -21.41 -3.46 -10.19
CA LEU A 440 -20.41 -2.47 -9.76
C LEU A 440 -20.87 -1.04 -10.04
N ALA A 441 -21.44 -0.78 -11.23
CA ALA A 441 -22.00 0.51 -11.56
C ALA A 441 -23.18 0.89 -10.65
N LYS A 442 -24.10 -0.06 -10.37
CA LYS A 442 -25.20 0.14 -9.43
C LYS A 442 -24.69 0.41 -8.01
N GLY A 443 -23.68 -0.33 -7.54
CA GLY A 443 -23.09 -0.14 -6.21
C GLY A 443 -22.42 1.21 -6.04
N ARG A 444 -21.77 1.74 -7.09
CA ARG A 444 -21.22 3.11 -7.12
C ARG A 444 -22.33 4.16 -7.06
N ALA A 445 -23.44 3.92 -7.75
CA ALA A 445 -24.55 4.88 -7.84
C ALA A 445 -25.49 4.87 -6.62
N GLU A 446 -25.44 3.86 -5.77
CA GLU A 446 -26.37 3.69 -4.62
C GLU A 446 -25.82 4.40 -3.39
N PHE A 447 -26.64 5.29 -2.80
CA PHE A 447 -26.31 6.04 -1.59
C PHE A 447 -26.98 5.48 -0.33
N ASP A 448 -28.06 4.69 -0.48
CA ASP A 448 -28.67 3.99 0.64
C ASP A 448 -27.79 2.83 1.09
N LEU A 449 -27.37 2.85 2.35
CA LEU A 449 -26.41 1.88 2.87
C LEU A 449 -26.91 0.44 2.75
N GLU A 450 -28.18 0.16 3.09
CA GLU A 450 -28.68 -1.22 3.10
C GLU A 450 -28.87 -1.77 1.69
N LYS A 451 -29.32 -0.94 0.75
CA LYS A 451 -29.36 -1.32 -0.67
C LYS A 451 -27.96 -1.56 -1.22
N ARG A 452 -27.01 -0.70 -0.87
CA ARG A 452 -25.62 -0.81 -1.31
C ARG A 452 -24.95 -2.07 -0.78
N LYS A 453 -25.20 -2.43 0.49
CA LYS A 453 -24.79 -3.71 1.08
C LYS A 453 -25.31 -4.91 0.29
N ALA A 454 -26.60 -4.89 -0.04
CA ALA A 454 -27.21 -5.96 -0.83
C ALA A 454 -26.56 -6.08 -2.22
N ILE A 455 -26.27 -4.97 -2.91
CA ILE A 455 -25.62 -4.97 -4.22
C ILE A 455 -24.21 -5.57 -4.13
N TYR A 456 -23.39 -5.14 -3.15
CA TYR A 456 -22.03 -5.69 -3.02
C TYR A 456 -22.00 -7.13 -2.52
N ALA A 457 -23.02 -7.59 -1.80
CA ALA A 457 -23.19 -9.01 -1.50
C ALA A 457 -23.43 -9.85 -2.79
N GLU A 458 -24.17 -9.31 -3.77
CA GLU A 458 -24.33 -9.97 -5.07
C GLU A 458 -23.03 -9.93 -5.88
N VAL A 459 -22.26 -8.81 -5.82
CA VAL A 459 -20.90 -8.77 -6.40
C VAL A 459 -20.02 -9.87 -5.83
N ASP A 460 -20.03 -10.04 -4.51
CA ASP A 460 -19.20 -11.06 -3.85
C ASP A 460 -19.62 -12.48 -4.24
N LYS A 461 -20.92 -12.74 -4.41
CA LYS A 461 -21.42 -14.04 -4.93
C LYS A 461 -20.91 -14.33 -6.34
N LEU A 462 -20.97 -13.32 -7.24
CA LEU A 462 -20.43 -13.49 -8.59
C LEU A 462 -18.92 -13.75 -8.59
N VAL A 463 -18.17 -13.06 -7.72
CA VAL A 463 -16.72 -13.29 -7.57
C VAL A 463 -16.44 -14.72 -7.11
N ILE A 464 -17.20 -15.23 -6.16
CA ILE A 464 -17.07 -16.62 -5.67
C ILE A 464 -17.42 -17.62 -6.78
N GLU A 465 -18.52 -17.39 -7.51
CA GLU A 465 -18.99 -18.29 -8.56
C GLU A 465 -18.06 -18.31 -9.77
N TYR A 466 -17.70 -17.14 -10.30
CA TYR A 466 -16.94 -17.01 -11.55
C TYR A 466 -15.43 -16.93 -11.37
N THR A 467 -14.98 -16.72 -10.17
CA THR A 467 -13.56 -16.62 -9.78
C THR A 467 -12.76 -15.68 -10.71
N PRO A 468 -13.17 -14.40 -10.86
CA PRO A 468 -12.40 -13.45 -11.64
C PRO A 468 -11.04 -13.16 -11.00
N PHE A 469 -10.91 -13.39 -9.69
CA PHE A 469 -9.65 -13.40 -8.96
C PHE A 469 -9.70 -14.49 -7.89
N CYS A 470 -8.54 -14.96 -7.42
CA CYS A 470 -8.46 -15.96 -6.37
C CYS A 470 -7.67 -15.38 -5.18
N GLY A 471 -8.36 -15.11 -4.08
CA GLY A 471 -7.73 -14.74 -2.81
C GLY A 471 -6.86 -15.87 -2.28
N LEU A 472 -5.69 -15.52 -1.71
CA LEU A 472 -4.76 -16.48 -1.13
C LEU A 472 -4.61 -16.28 0.38
N SER A 473 -4.10 -15.13 0.76
CA SER A 473 -3.90 -14.79 2.17
C SER A 473 -3.97 -13.30 2.40
N TYR A 474 -4.46 -12.88 3.54
CA TYR A 474 -4.04 -11.62 4.12
C TYR A 474 -2.61 -11.77 4.64
N ARG A 475 -1.90 -10.67 4.72
CA ARG A 475 -0.57 -10.58 5.32
C ARG A 475 -0.49 -9.38 6.24
N ALA A 476 0.10 -9.55 7.39
CA ALA A 476 0.35 -8.43 8.26
C ALA A 476 1.25 -7.41 7.55
N THR A 477 0.88 -6.15 7.63
CA THR A 477 1.81 -5.05 7.37
C THR A 477 2.18 -4.44 8.70
N GLY A 478 3.42 -3.99 8.85
CA GLY A 478 3.88 -3.51 10.15
C GLY A 478 4.95 -2.46 10.06
N PHE A 479 4.93 -1.64 11.12
CA PHE A 479 6.02 -0.76 11.52
C PHE A 479 6.57 -1.28 12.85
N ALA A 480 7.86 -1.12 13.06
CA ALA A 480 8.43 -1.23 14.39
C ALA A 480 9.00 0.13 14.77
N HIS A 481 8.79 0.52 16.02
CA HIS A 481 9.31 1.77 16.53
C HIS A 481 9.89 1.60 17.93
N LEU A 482 10.86 2.43 18.28
CA LEU A 482 11.34 2.48 19.65
C LEU A 482 10.22 2.93 20.58
N LYS A 483 10.12 2.37 21.77
CA LYS A 483 9.06 2.70 22.76
C LYS A 483 9.10 4.17 23.22
N ARG A 484 10.17 4.90 22.92
CA ARG A 484 10.25 6.36 23.13
C ARG A 484 9.47 7.16 22.09
N VAL A 485 9.04 6.53 20.97
CA VAL A 485 8.15 7.15 19.99
C VAL A 485 6.73 7.01 20.48
N ASN A 486 6.08 8.11 20.76
CA ASN A 486 4.70 8.17 21.25
C ASN A 486 3.76 8.53 20.11
N ASN A 487 2.47 8.18 20.29
CA ASN A 487 1.37 8.49 19.36
C ASN A 487 1.51 7.84 17.98
N PHE A 488 2.19 6.70 17.89
CA PHE A 488 2.21 5.91 16.67
C PHE A 488 0.92 5.10 16.56
N HIS A 489 0.13 5.32 15.52
CA HIS A 489 -1.15 4.63 15.30
C HIS A 489 -1.28 4.19 13.86
N MET A 490 -1.26 2.89 13.63
CA MET A 490 -1.60 2.34 12.31
C MET A 490 -3.10 2.39 12.04
N LEU A 491 -3.46 2.55 10.78
CA LEU A 491 -4.84 2.34 10.34
C LEU A 491 -5.21 0.86 10.47
N PRO A 492 -6.47 0.56 10.82
CA PRO A 492 -6.92 -0.82 10.93
C PRO A 492 -7.06 -1.50 9.57
N ASP A 493 -6.96 -2.83 9.56
CA ASP A 493 -7.25 -3.72 8.43
C ASP A 493 -6.48 -3.40 7.12
N GLN A 494 -7.19 -3.43 6.00
CA GLN A 494 -6.64 -3.49 4.64
C GLN A 494 -6.32 -2.13 4.04
N ILE A 495 -6.60 -1.02 4.73
CA ILE A 495 -6.31 0.31 4.20
C ILE A 495 -4.81 0.56 4.22
N SER A 496 -4.33 1.22 3.17
CA SER A 496 -2.99 1.77 3.18
C SER A 496 -2.78 2.65 4.41
N PRO A 497 -1.76 2.42 5.23
CA PRO A 497 -1.49 3.26 6.41
C PRO A 497 -1.26 4.74 6.03
N PHE A 498 -0.92 4.99 4.77
CA PHE A 498 -0.68 6.34 4.25
C PHE A 498 -1.95 7.10 3.86
N SER A 499 -3.13 6.46 3.91
CA SER A 499 -4.43 7.13 3.79
C SER A 499 -4.85 7.87 5.08
N GLY A 500 -4.03 7.80 6.13
CA GLY A 500 -4.20 8.46 7.42
C GLY A 500 -3.15 9.52 7.70
N ARG A 501 -2.93 9.78 8.99
CA ARG A 501 -2.06 10.84 9.54
C ARG A 501 -0.91 10.24 10.34
N LEU A 502 -0.22 9.25 9.77
CA LEU A 502 0.69 8.37 10.50
C LEU A 502 1.84 9.10 11.22
N PHE A 503 2.37 10.18 10.65
CA PHE A 503 3.57 10.87 11.16
C PHE A 503 3.32 12.25 11.76
N ASP A 504 2.07 12.72 11.77
CA ASP A 504 1.76 14.10 12.18
C ASP A 504 1.99 14.35 13.67
N GLU A 505 1.52 13.40 14.49
CA GLU A 505 1.39 13.55 15.94
C GLU A 505 2.50 12.82 16.72
N LEU A 506 3.48 12.24 16.01
CA LEU A 506 4.59 11.55 16.66
C LEU A 506 5.42 12.49 17.51
N SER A 507 5.83 12.00 18.68
CA SER A 507 6.76 12.70 19.58
C SER A 507 7.76 11.71 20.19
N LEU A 508 8.88 12.23 20.73
CA LEU A 508 9.83 11.43 21.51
C LEU A 508 9.73 11.80 22.99
N SER A 509 9.73 10.77 23.86
CA SER A 509 9.87 10.89 25.32
C SER A 509 11.31 10.72 25.77
#